data_c9f7983a59114646d716a46edd45a289
#
_entry.id   c9f7983a59114646d716a46edd45a289
#
_cell.length_a   1.000
_cell.length_b   1.000
_cell.length_c   1.000
_cell.angle_alpha   90.00
_cell.angle_beta   90.00
_cell.angle_gamma   90.00
#
_symmetry.space_group_name_H-M   'P 1'
#
loop_
_entity.id
_entity.type
_entity.pdbx_description
1 polymer ?
#
loop_
_entity_poly.entity_id
_entity_poly.type
_entity_poly.pdbx_seq_one_letter_code
_entity_poly.pdbx_strand_id
1 'polypeptide(L)'
;LHLCDRRQRQMCIRDRIVTVSPDDFGSDHPLAGVEFQRKLEEAAYLEGNGKVPVQLFGDFCENRPSVQLGTVTPHIKGMYQLANVRNIFPEFIAESLTEGIQIFDHKLPGYARCDAVISGVESRTSSPVRLIRDQSLQSEIRGIYPCGEGAGYAGGITSAAMDGIKAAEMIASVYHPFKMES
;
A
#
# COMPACT_ATOMS: atom_id res chain seq x y z
N LEU A 1 -8.52 -11.03 -5.55
CA LEU A 1 -9.62 -11.76 -4.93
C LEU A 1 -9.39 -11.80 -3.43
N HIS A 2 -9.92 -10.82 -2.70
CA HIS A 2 -10.09 -10.95 -1.28
C HIS A 2 -11.24 -11.93 -1.05
N LEU A 3 -10.98 -13.20 -1.23
CA LEU A 3 -11.81 -14.24 -0.66
C LEU A 3 -11.84 -13.99 0.84
N CYS A 4 -13.03 -13.65 1.34
CA CYS A 4 -13.28 -13.27 2.72
C CYS A 4 -13.00 -14.42 3.68
N ASP A 5 -11.73 -14.72 3.88
CA ASP A 5 -11.31 -15.34 5.10
C ASP A 5 -11.48 -14.30 6.21
N ARG A 6 -12.14 -14.65 7.31
CA ARG A 6 -12.27 -13.79 8.49
C ARG A 6 -10.93 -13.23 8.97
N ARG A 7 -9.82 -13.88 8.66
CA ARG A 7 -8.45 -13.44 8.93
C ARG A 7 -8.05 -12.22 8.07
N GLN A 8 -8.46 -12.16 6.81
CA GLN A 8 -8.21 -11.00 5.94
C GLN A 8 -9.05 -9.78 6.34
N ARG A 9 -10.29 -9.98 6.81
CA ARG A 9 -11.08 -8.88 7.38
C ARG A 9 -10.41 -8.27 8.61
N GLN A 10 -9.75 -9.08 9.44
CA GLN A 10 -8.97 -8.57 10.58
C GLN A 10 -7.74 -7.77 10.13
N MET A 11 -7.11 -8.11 9.01
CA MET A 11 -6.00 -7.32 8.45
C MET A 11 -6.49 -5.94 7.98
N CYS A 12 -7.58 -5.87 7.20
CA CYS A 12 -8.12 -4.59 6.72
C CYS A 12 -8.55 -3.62 7.84
N ILE A 13 -8.96 -4.12 9.00
CA ILE A 13 -9.30 -3.27 10.16
C ILE A 13 -8.03 -2.75 10.87
N ARG A 14 -6.88 -3.38 10.66
CA ARG A 14 -5.60 -3.06 11.31
C ARG A 14 -4.66 -2.22 10.46
N ASP A 15 -4.96 -2.08 9.18
CA ASP A 15 -4.12 -1.30 8.26
C ASP A 15 -4.22 0.19 8.60
N ARG A 16 -3.07 0.84 8.64
CA ARG A 16 -2.94 2.26 8.88
C ARG A 16 -2.31 2.89 7.66
N ILE A 17 -3.00 3.85 7.08
CA ILE A 17 -2.64 4.46 5.82
C ILE A 17 -2.44 5.95 6.04
N VAL A 18 -1.32 6.47 5.58
CA VAL A 18 -1.07 7.90 5.42
C VAL A 18 -1.13 8.20 3.94
N THR A 19 -1.97 9.14 3.56
CA THR A 19 -2.03 9.60 2.17
C THR A 19 -0.80 10.43 1.87
N VAL A 20 -0.11 10.09 0.79
CA VAL A 20 1.01 10.86 0.23
C VAL A 20 0.60 11.41 -1.13
N SER A 21 1.10 12.59 -1.45
CA SER A 21 0.85 13.31 -2.69
C SER A 21 2.14 13.46 -3.51
N PRO A 22 2.07 13.87 -4.78
CA PRO A 22 3.28 14.16 -5.55
C PRO A 22 4.22 15.18 -4.90
N ASP A 23 3.68 16.12 -4.12
CA ASP A 23 4.47 17.13 -3.40
C ASP A 23 5.40 16.51 -2.34
N ASP A 24 5.03 15.33 -1.80
CA ASP A 24 5.78 14.60 -0.78
C ASP A 24 6.96 13.82 -1.37
N PHE A 25 6.99 13.62 -2.69
CA PHE A 25 8.04 12.81 -3.33
C PHE A 25 9.36 13.57 -3.52
N GLY A 26 9.35 14.90 -3.38
CA GLY A 26 10.55 15.74 -3.49
C GLY A 26 11.10 15.86 -4.91
N SER A 27 10.32 15.52 -5.94
CA SER A 27 10.72 15.59 -7.35
C SER A 27 9.49 15.60 -8.26
N ASP A 28 9.53 16.41 -9.33
CA ASP A 28 8.51 16.44 -10.39
C ASP A 28 8.67 15.32 -11.43
N HIS A 29 9.62 14.42 -11.23
CA HIS A 29 9.86 13.32 -12.17
C HIS A 29 8.65 12.36 -12.17
N PRO A 30 8.14 11.91 -13.35
CA PRO A 30 6.97 11.02 -13.43
C PRO A 30 7.07 9.72 -12.62
N LEU A 31 8.27 9.27 -12.31
CA LEU A 31 8.54 8.07 -11.51
C LEU A 31 8.92 8.38 -10.05
N ALA A 32 8.81 9.63 -9.59
CA ALA A 32 9.18 10.01 -8.23
C ALA A 32 8.44 9.19 -7.15
N GLY A 33 7.16 8.90 -7.37
CA GLY A 33 6.39 8.03 -6.47
C GLY A 33 6.89 6.59 -6.42
N VAL A 34 7.41 6.06 -7.53
CA VAL A 34 8.04 4.73 -7.56
C VAL A 34 9.32 4.72 -6.73
N GLU A 35 10.15 5.76 -6.88
CA GLU A 35 11.38 5.90 -6.09
C GLU A 35 11.09 6.10 -4.61
N PHE A 36 10.03 6.84 -4.28
CA PHE A 36 9.58 7.00 -2.90
C PHE A 36 9.18 5.66 -2.28
N GLN A 37 8.35 4.85 -2.98
CA GLN A 37 8.00 3.50 -2.53
C GLN A 37 9.22 2.60 -2.36
N ARG A 38 10.15 2.62 -3.33
CA ARG A 38 11.38 1.82 -3.28
C ARG A 38 12.24 2.15 -2.06
N LYS A 39 12.40 3.44 -1.74
CA LYS A 39 13.13 3.87 -0.55
C LYS A 39 12.52 3.31 0.74
N LEU A 40 11.20 3.33 0.86
CA LEU A 40 10.52 2.76 2.03
C LEU A 40 10.70 1.24 2.10
N GLU A 41 10.64 0.54 0.97
CA GLU A 41 10.82 -0.92 0.92
C GLU A 41 12.27 -1.32 1.26
N GLU A 42 13.25 -0.59 0.75
CA GLU A 42 14.67 -0.80 1.07
C GLU A 42 14.95 -0.53 2.56
N ALA A 43 14.42 0.58 3.10
CA ALA A 43 14.54 0.90 4.52
C ALA A 43 13.92 -0.20 5.39
N ALA A 44 12.73 -0.71 5.03
CA ALA A 44 12.09 -1.81 5.75
C ALA A 44 12.91 -3.11 5.67
N TYR A 45 13.48 -3.41 4.52
CA TYR A 45 14.33 -4.58 4.33
C TYR A 45 15.60 -4.52 5.21
N LEU A 46 16.24 -3.35 5.26
CA LEU A 46 17.43 -3.12 6.08
C LEU A 46 17.10 -3.17 7.56
N GLU A 47 16.05 -2.46 8.00
CA GLU A 47 15.63 -2.40 9.40
C GLU A 47 15.20 -3.78 9.93
N GLY A 48 14.54 -4.57 9.09
CA GLY A 48 14.10 -5.93 9.39
C GLY A 48 15.17 -7.01 9.19
N ASN A 49 16.36 -6.66 8.70
CA ASN A 49 17.40 -7.62 8.32
C ASN A 49 16.85 -8.74 7.40
N GLY A 50 16.12 -8.33 6.36
CA GLY A 50 15.47 -9.24 5.40
C GLY A 50 14.20 -9.93 5.90
N LYS A 51 13.73 -9.61 7.11
CA LYS A 51 12.48 -10.09 7.69
C LYS A 51 11.49 -8.93 7.82
N VAL A 52 10.25 -9.22 8.22
CA VAL A 52 9.26 -8.17 8.48
C VAL A 52 9.66 -7.41 9.75
N PRO A 53 9.96 -6.10 9.69
CA PRO A 53 10.26 -5.32 10.87
C PRO A 53 9.00 -5.10 11.72
N VAL A 54 9.15 -5.24 13.02
CA VAL A 54 8.07 -5.18 14.01
C VAL A 54 8.50 -4.30 15.18
N GLN A 55 7.58 -3.46 15.64
CA GLN A 55 7.81 -2.55 16.76
C GLN A 55 6.56 -2.46 17.63
N LEU A 56 6.71 -2.25 18.91
CA LEU A 56 5.61 -1.89 19.79
C LEU A 56 5.24 -0.40 19.59
N PHE A 57 3.97 -0.07 19.68
CA PHE A 57 3.51 1.31 19.47
C PHE A 57 4.12 2.31 20.47
N GLY A 58 4.29 1.92 21.73
CA GLY A 58 4.97 2.76 22.72
C GLY A 58 6.40 3.10 22.31
N ASP A 59 7.15 2.09 21.83
CA ASP A 59 8.53 2.27 21.36
C ASP A 59 8.57 3.08 20.06
N PHE A 60 7.56 2.93 19.19
CA PHE A 60 7.40 3.73 17.96
C PHE A 60 7.21 5.22 18.30
N CYS A 61 6.38 5.55 19.31
CA CYS A 61 6.18 6.92 19.74
C CYS A 61 7.47 7.55 20.32
N GLU A 62 8.28 6.75 21.01
CA GLU A 62 9.54 7.17 21.63
C GLU A 62 10.73 7.09 20.66
N ASN A 63 10.52 6.68 19.40
CA ASN A 63 11.54 6.48 18.39
C ASN A 63 12.72 5.62 18.88
N ARG A 64 12.42 4.47 19.45
CA ARG A 64 13.42 3.51 19.91
C ARG A 64 13.07 2.08 19.47
N PRO A 65 14.05 1.23 19.16
CA PRO A 65 13.78 -0.13 18.74
C PRO A 65 13.10 -0.94 19.85
N SER A 66 12.15 -1.80 19.47
CA SER A 66 11.61 -2.80 20.40
C SER A 66 12.59 -3.94 20.59
N VAL A 67 12.79 -4.36 21.82
CA VAL A 67 13.69 -5.46 22.20
C VAL A 67 12.95 -6.72 22.66
N GLN A 68 11.70 -6.57 23.04
CA GLN A 68 10.83 -7.67 23.45
C GLN A 68 9.37 -7.38 23.09
N LEU A 69 8.57 -8.44 22.94
CA LEU A 69 7.13 -8.31 22.76
C LEU A 69 6.43 -8.06 24.08
N GLY A 70 5.26 -7.39 24.03
CA GLY A 70 4.31 -7.29 25.13
C GLY A 70 3.39 -8.52 25.22
N THR A 71 2.15 -8.28 25.61
CA THR A 71 1.13 -9.33 25.70
C THR A 71 0.54 -9.73 24.34
N VAL A 72 0.77 -8.91 23.31
CA VAL A 72 0.25 -9.12 21.94
C VAL A 72 1.31 -9.83 21.10
N THR A 73 0.94 -10.97 20.52
CA THR A 73 1.79 -11.71 19.60
C THR A 73 1.55 -11.26 18.16
N PRO A 74 2.60 -10.97 17.36
CA PRO A 74 2.44 -10.64 15.95
C PRO A 74 1.83 -11.80 15.15
N HIS A 75 0.77 -11.52 14.40
CA HIS A 75 0.17 -12.46 13.46
C HIS A 75 0.64 -12.17 12.02
N ILE A 76 1.92 -12.41 11.75
CA ILE A 76 2.57 -12.11 10.49
C ILE A 76 2.88 -13.43 9.77
N LYS A 77 2.65 -13.47 8.45
CA LYS A 77 3.11 -14.59 7.62
C LYS A 77 4.61 -14.45 7.38
N GLY A 78 5.38 -15.45 7.77
CA GLY A 78 6.83 -15.45 7.63
C GLY A 78 7.56 -15.05 8.92
N MET A 79 8.85 -14.78 8.77
CA MET A 79 9.69 -14.38 9.89
C MET A 79 9.61 -12.87 10.11
N TYR A 80 9.64 -12.45 11.36
CA TYR A 80 9.72 -11.06 11.75
C TYR A 80 10.97 -10.78 12.57
N GLN A 81 11.33 -9.51 12.67
CA GLN A 81 12.43 -9.00 13.47
C GLN A 81 11.94 -7.81 14.30
N LEU A 82 12.22 -7.81 15.60
CA LEU A 82 12.03 -6.62 16.41
C LEU A 82 13.03 -5.56 15.99
N ALA A 83 12.55 -4.36 15.71
CA ALA A 83 13.31 -3.32 15.05
C ALA A 83 12.73 -1.93 15.37
N ASN A 84 13.28 -0.87 14.79
CA ASN A 84 12.68 0.47 14.84
C ASN A 84 11.91 0.78 13.55
N VAL A 85 10.66 0.34 13.46
CA VAL A 85 9.79 0.57 12.29
C VAL A 85 9.63 2.07 11.97
N ARG A 86 9.75 2.96 12.98
CA ARG A 86 9.70 4.40 12.77
C ARG A 86 10.79 4.90 11.82
N ASN A 87 11.99 4.31 11.84
CA ASN A 87 13.10 4.66 10.97
C ASN A 87 12.83 4.44 9.47
N ILE A 88 11.83 3.61 9.13
CA ILE A 88 11.46 3.34 7.75
C ILE A 88 10.82 4.58 7.10
N PHE A 89 10.13 5.39 7.91
CA PHE A 89 9.28 6.47 7.43
C PHE A 89 9.96 7.84 7.52
N PRO A 90 9.70 8.74 6.55
CA PRO A 90 9.89 10.16 6.76
C PRO A 90 9.14 10.64 8.01
N GLU A 91 9.68 11.65 8.70
CA GLU A 91 9.13 12.08 10.00
C GLU A 91 7.64 12.46 9.91
N PHE A 92 7.22 13.15 8.85
CA PHE A 92 5.81 13.55 8.69
C PHE A 92 4.85 12.35 8.62
N ILE A 93 5.29 11.22 8.05
CA ILE A 93 4.49 9.98 8.01
C ILE A 93 4.45 9.35 9.39
N ALA A 94 5.60 9.28 10.08
CA ALA A 94 5.67 8.70 11.42
C ALA A 94 4.84 9.48 12.43
N GLU A 95 4.85 10.81 12.35
CA GLU A 95 4.00 11.70 13.18
C GLU A 95 2.52 11.50 12.86
N SER A 96 2.15 11.50 11.57
CA SER A 96 0.76 11.27 11.13
C SER A 96 0.23 9.90 11.58
N LEU A 97 1.06 8.87 11.53
CA LEU A 97 0.70 7.54 12.04
C LEU A 97 0.49 7.57 13.56
N THR A 98 1.38 8.22 14.29
CA THR A 98 1.30 8.35 15.75
C THR A 98 0.01 9.06 16.15
N GLU A 99 -0.24 10.23 15.59
CA GLU A 99 -1.44 11.03 15.87
C GLU A 99 -2.71 10.28 15.46
N GLY A 100 -2.74 9.71 14.25
CA GLY A 100 -3.88 8.95 13.76
C GLY A 100 -4.24 7.77 14.65
N ILE A 101 -3.25 7.02 15.15
CA ILE A 101 -3.47 5.90 16.08
C ILE A 101 -4.04 6.41 17.42
N GLN A 102 -3.52 7.52 17.95
CA GLN A 102 -4.00 8.11 19.19
C GLN A 102 -5.43 8.65 19.03
N ILE A 103 -5.77 9.30 17.92
CA ILE A 103 -7.13 9.76 17.63
C ILE A 103 -8.10 8.58 17.53
N PHE A 104 -7.68 7.48 16.89
CA PHE A 104 -8.50 6.27 16.80
C PHE A 104 -8.78 5.63 18.17
N ASP A 105 -7.89 5.76 19.12
CA ASP A 105 -8.09 5.23 20.48
C ASP A 105 -9.32 5.82 21.18
N HIS A 106 -9.66 7.08 20.86
CA HIS A 106 -10.90 7.71 21.36
C HIS A 106 -12.17 7.02 20.83
N LYS A 107 -12.11 6.39 19.65
CA LYS A 107 -13.24 5.66 19.03
C LYS A 107 -13.21 4.18 19.36
N LEU A 108 -12.02 3.62 19.53
CA LEU A 108 -11.74 2.21 19.78
C LEU A 108 -10.77 2.10 20.97
N PRO A 109 -11.25 2.18 22.22
CA PRO A 109 -10.39 2.14 23.40
C PRO A 109 -9.45 0.93 23.41
N GLY A 110 -8.17 1.19 23.64
CA GLY A 110 -7.10 0.19 23.58
C GLY A 110 -6.44 0.04 22.22
N TYR A 111 -6.79 0.89 21.23
CA TYR A 111 -6.17 0.88 19.92
C TYR A 111 -4.72 1.42 19.94
N ALA A 112 -4.45 2.42 20.80
CA ALA A 112 -3.14 3.02 21.01
C ALA A 112 -2.40 2.43 22.23
N ARG A 113 -2.65 1.16 22.57
CA ARG A 113 -1.91 0.49 23.64
C ARG A 113 -0.41 0.53 23.36
N CYS A 114 0.39 0.73 24.41
CA CYS A 114 1.85 0.75 24.27
C CYS A 114 2.41 -0.57 23.72
N ASP A 115 1.76 -1.71 24.02
CA ASP A 115 2.14 -3.04 23.52
C ASP A 115 1.41 -3.47 22.23
N ALA A 116 0.67 -2.55 21.57
CA ALA A 116 0.15 -2.80 20.24
C ALA A 116 1.30 -2.98 19.25
N VAL A 117 1.17 -3.98 18.37
CA VAL A 117 2.22 -4.33 17.41
C VAL A 117 2.03 -3.57 16.10
N ILE A 118 3.06 -2.85 15.69
CA ILE A 118 3.18 -2.22 14.37
C ILE A 118 4.15 -3.06 13.54
N SER A 119 3.82 -3.29 12.29
CA SER A 119 4.70 -3.90 11.30
C SER A 119 4.59 -3.10 10.00
N GLY A 120 5.66 -3.00 9.26
CA GLY A 120 5.69 -2.26 8.00
C GLY A 120 6.82 -2.74 7.09
N VAL A 121 6.80 -2.30 5.88
CA VAL A 121 5.93 -1.31 5.24
C VAL A 121 5.03 -2.00 4.21
N GLU A 122 3.78 -1.56 4.05
CA GLU A 122 2.96 -1.84 2.89
C GLU A 122 2.88 -0.56 2.04
N SER A 123 3.79 -0.43 1.09
CA SER A 123 3.96 0.77 0.26
C SER A 123 3.13 0.75 -1.02
N ARG A 124 2.55 -0.40 -1.38
CA ARG A 124 1.88 -0.64 -2.68
C ARG A 124 0.36 -0.73 -2.56
N THR A 125 -0.24 0.23 -1.87
CA THR A 125 -1.71 0.30 -1.72
C THR A 125 -2.39 0.80 -3.00
N SER A 126 -1.71 1.64 -3.79
CA SER A 126 -2.17 2.16 -5.08
C SER A 126 -0.97 2.37 -5.99
N SER A 127 -1.23 2.48 -7.31
CA SER A 127 -0.17 2.81 -8.26
C SER A 127 0.34 4.24 -8.02
N PRO A 128 1.65 4.44 -7.89
CA PRO A 128 2.23 5.77 -7.75
C PRO A 128 2.35 6.52 -9.08
N VAL A 129 1.94 5.88 -10.17
CA VAL A 129 1.99 6.43 -11.52
C VAL A 129 0.65 6.25 -12.22
N ARG A 130 0.36 7.15 -13.17
CA ARG A 130 -0.80 7.02 -14.06
C ARG A 130 -0.32 6.95 -15.50
N LEU A 131 -0.66 5.87 -16.19
CA LEU A 131 -0.43 5.74 -17.62
C LEU A 131 -1.51 6.50 -18.38
N ILE A 132 -1.15 7.58 -19.03
CA ILE A 132 -2.12 8.45 -19.74
C ILE A 132 -2.81 7.66 -20.85
N ARG A 133 -4.13 7.85 -20.96
CA ARG A 133 -4.98 7.29 -22.00
C ARG A 133 -6.03 8.31 -22.44
N ASP A 134 -6.45 8.24 -23.68
CA ASP A 134 -7.46 9.11 -24.26
C ASP A 134 -8.91 8.63 -23.96
N GLN A 135 -9.89 9.23 -24.64
CA GLN A 135 -11.31 8.87 -24.48
C GLN A 135 -11.63 7.48 -25.03
N SER A 136 -10.81 6.94 -25.93
CA SER A 136 -10.90 5.57 -26.44
C SER A 136 -10.23 4.56 -25.52
N LEU A 137 -9.75 5.00 -24.35
CA LEU A 137 -8.98 4.24 -23.35
C LEU A 137 -7.63 3.74 -23.86
N GLN A 138 -7.14 4.25 -24.99
CA GLN A 138 -5.86 3.90 -25.58
C GLN A 138 -4.78 4.90 -25.14
N SER A 139 -3.57 4.41 -24.89
CA SER A 139 -2.41 5.25 -24.63
C SER A 139 -1.91 5.91 -25.93
N GLU A 140 -0.90 6.79 -25.83
CA GLU A 140 -0.20 7.33 -27.02
C GLU A 140 0.39 6.23 -27.91
N ILE A 141 0.70 5.08 -27.33
CA ILE A 141 1.15 3.90 -28.08
C ILE A 141 -0.08 3.12 -28.53
N ARG A 142 -0.29 3.08 -29.85
CA ARG A 142 -1.43 2.39 -30.45
C ARG A 142 -1.48 0.91 -30.07
N GLY A 143 -2.65 0.44 -29.68
CA GLY A 143 -2.88 -0.94 -29.27
C GLY A 143 -2.62 -1.22 -27.78
N ILE A 144 -2.18 -0.22 -27.00
CA ILE A 144 -2.01 -0.33 -25.55
C ILE A 144 -3.16 0.37 -24.84
N TYR A 145 -3.89 -0.38 -24.01
CA TYR A 145 -5.05 0.07 -23.24
C TYR A 145 -4.77 -0.02 -21.73
N PRO A 146 -4.17 1.02 -21.11
CA PRO A 146 -3.90 1.01 -19.67
C PRO A 146 -5.20 0.96 -18.89
N CYS A 147 -5.32 0.00 -17.96
CA CYS A 147 -6.51 -0.12 -17.13
C CYS A 147 -6.21 -0.65 -15.73
N GLY A 148 -7.18 -0.45 -14.84
CA GLY A 148 -7.15 -0.96 -13.48
C GLY A 148 -6.16 -0.26 -12.56
N GLU A 149 -5.77 -0.95 -11.49
CA GLU A 149 -4.93 -0.41 -10.42
C GLU A 149 -3.52 -0.10 -10.89
N GLY A 150 -2.86 -1.02 -11.57
CA GLY A 150 -1.48 -0.84 -12.02
C GLY A 150 -1.28 0.33 -12.97
N ALA A 151 -2.32 0.71 -13.72
CA ALA A 151 -2.32 1.87 -14.61
C ALA A 151 -2.76 3.18 -13.93
N GLY A 152 -3.10 3.15 -12.65
CA GLY A 152 -3.47 4.33 -11.85
C GLY A 152 -4.93 4.78 -12.02
N TYR A 153 -5.84 3.93 -12.49
CA TYR A 153 -7.25 4.28 -12.73
C TYR A 153 -8.22 3.76 -11.68
N ALA A 154 -7.78 2.86 -10.80
CA ALA A 154 -8.61 2.29 -9.76
C ALA A 154 -7.76 1.84 -8.58
N GLY A 155 -8.27 2.03 -7.34
CA GLY A 155 -7.59 1.60 -6.11
C GLY A 155 -8.30 0.45 -5.39
N GLY A 156 -9.36 -0.11 -5.96
CA GLY A 156 -10.12 -1.20 -5.34
C GLY A 156 -10.45 -2.31 -6.33
N ILE A 157 -10.70 -3.51 -5.81
CA ILE A 157 -10.96 -4.72 -6.62
C ILE A 157 -12.11 -4.49 -7.61
N THR A 158 -13.25 -4.02 -7.12
CA THR A 158 -14.45 -3.80 -7.96
C THR A 158 -14.21 -2.70 -8.98
N SER A 159 -13.61 -1.57 -8.58
CA SER A 159 -13.32 -0.47 -9.50
C SER A 159 -12.31 -0.85 -10.57
N ALA A 160 -11.28 -1.64 -10.22
CA ALA A 160 -10.32 -2.15 -11.18
C ALA A 160 -10.95 -3.13 -12.18
N ALA A 161 -11.84 -4.01 -11.71
CA ALA A 161 -12.59 -4.91 -12.58
C ALA A 161 -13.52 -4.15 -13.55
N MET A 162 -14.24 -3.14 -13.04
CA MET A 162 -15.11 -2.30 -13.88
C MET A 162 -14.32 -1.52 -14.95
N ASP A 163 -13.16 -1.00 -14.60
CA ASP A 163 -12.31 -0.30 -15.55
C ASP A 163 -11.73 -1.25 -16.61
N GLY A 164 -11.36 -2.47 -16.20
CA GLY A 164 -10.93 -3.53 -17.13
C GLY A 164 -12.04 -3.96 -18.11
N ILE A 165 -13.30 -4.07 -17.63
CA ILE A 165 -14.45 -4.36 -18.51
C ILE A 165 -14.65 -3.24 -19.52
N LYS A 166 -14.61 -1.97 -19.11
CA LYS A 166 -14.72 -0.83 -20.04
C LYS A 166 -13.62 -0.84 -21.10
N ALA A 167 -12.38 -1.16 -20.71
CA ALA A 167 -11.28 -1.29 -21.66
C ALA A 167 -11.52 -2.44 -22.66
N ALA A 168 -12.01 -3.59 -22.19
CA ALA A 168 -12.35 -4.71 -23.04
C ALA A 168 -13.50 -4.40 -24.02
N GLU A 169 -14.56 -3.71 -23.56
CA GLU A 169 -15.66 -3.26 -24.41
C GLU A 169 -15.17 -2.29 -25.50
N MET A 170 -14.27 -1.37 -25.15
CA MET A 170 -13.68 -0.43 -26.11
C MET A 170 -12.83 -1.17 -27.15
N ILE A 171 -12.00 -2.12 -26.73
CA ILE A 171 -11.22 -2.96 -27.65
C ILE A 171 -12.16 -3.74 -28.58
N ALA A 172 -13.22 -4.35 -28.05
CA ALA A 172 -14.18 -5.10 -28.85
C ALA A 172 -14.95 -4.23 -29.85
N SER A 173 -15.14 -2.95 -29.57
CA SER A 173 -15.77 -2.01 -30.50
C SER A 173 -14.89 -1.65 -31.70
N VAL A 174 -13.57 -1.77 -31.55
CA VAL A 174 -12.57 -1.40 -32.58
C VAL A 174 -12.09 -2.61 -33.39
N TYR A 175 -11.95 -3.75 -32.72
CA TYR A 175 -11.38 -4.96 -33.34
C TYR A 175 -12.46 -6.02 -33.53
N HIS A 176 -12.57 -6.55 -34.73
CA HIS A 176 -13.46 -7.66 -35.00
C HIS A 176 -12.89 -8.99 -34.52
N PRO A 177 -13.75 -9.94 -34.06
CA PRO A 177 -13.30 -11.28 -33.72
C PRO A 177 -12.54 -11.93 -34.87
N PHE A 178 -11.49 -12.66 -34.56
CA PHE A 178 -10.83 -13.50 -35.54
C PHE A 178 -11.85 -14.48 -36.16
N LYS A 179 -11.99 -14.48 -37.47
CA LYS A 179 -12.70 -15.56 -38.18
C LYS A 179 -11.82 -16.80 -38.03
N MET A 180 -12.26 -17.75 -37.21
CA MET A 180 -11.68 -19.09 -37.25
C MET A 180 -12.07 -19.67 -38.60
N GLU A 181 -11.11 -19.83 -39.51
CA GLU A 181 -11.30 -20.63 -40.70
C GLU A 181 -11.52 -22.07 -40.26
N SER A 182 -12.70 -22.61 -40.58
CA SER A 182 -13.11 -24.00 -40.32
C SER A 182 -12.42 -24.97 -41.27
#